data_3fb5d7f00eaf72cece4480fdc42d2645
#
_entry.id   3fb5d7f00eaf72cece4480fdc42d2645
#
_cell.length_a   1.000
_cell.length_b   1.000
_cell.length_c   1.000
_cell.angle_alpha   90.00
_cell.angle_beta   90.00
_cell.angle_gamma   90.00
#
_symmetry.space_group_name_H-M   'P 1'
#
loop_
_entity.id
_entity.type
_entity.pdbx_description
1 polymer ?
#
loop_
_entity_poly.entity_id
_entity_poly.type
_entity_poly.pdbx_seq_one_letter_code
_entity_poly.pdbx_strand_id
1 'polypeptide(L)'
;MLKGAIFDFDGTLFDSMFIWDTAGEMYLRSIGIEPREDLQKVLKTMSLLQSATYIREKYRVSLTIEEIMDGINRTVEDFYFHTVQPKEGVVAFLEQMKAQGIKMCIATATDRYQVEAALKRCGMESFFYEIFTCTDVGHGKDEPIIFQKALEHLGTTKANTVVFEDAYHAAKTAKADGFITVAVFDFHESKQAELHSASDCFIESFTQTEHFWKFAYGL
;
A
#
# COMPACT_ATOMS: atom_id res chain seq x y z
N MET A 1 23.22 10.72 -1.41
CA MET A 1 23.25 9.24 -1.28
C MET A 1 22.04 8.80 -0.48
N LEU A 2 21.25 7.85 -1.00
CA LEU A 2 20.03 7.32 -0.39
C LEU A 2 20.30 6.69 0.98
N LYS A 3 19.47 7.02 1.98
CA LYS A 3 19.60 6.53 3.37
C LYS A 3 18.31 5.93 3.92
N GLY A 4 17.16 6.32 3.38
CA GLY A 4 15.85 5.85 3.82
C GLY A 4 14.96 5.47 2.66
N ALA A 5 14.07 4.50 2.89
CA ALA A 5 13.01 4.12 1.97
C ALA A 5 11.73 3.83 2.75
N ILE A 6 10.63 4.38 2.29
CA ILE A 6 9.29 4.16 2.82
C ILE A 6 8.51 3.46 1.73
N PHE A 7 8.00 2.28 2.02
CA PHE A 7 7.28 1.46 1.05
C PHE A 7 5.79 1.43 1.40
N ASP A 8 4.94 1.62 0.41
CA ASP A 8 3.61 1.08 0.51
C ASP A 8 3.65 -0.46 0.49
N PHE A 9 2.56 -1.10 0.90
CA PHE A 9 2.48 -2.55 1.01
C PHE A 9 1.73 -3.17 -0.17
N ASP A 10 0.46 -2.81 -0.34
CA ASP A 10 -0.44 -3.39 -1.33
C ASP A 10 -0.22 -2.79 -2.72
N GLY A 11 -0.01 -3.64 -3.73
CA GLY A 11 0.31 -3.14 -5.07
C GLY A 11 1.74 -2.64 -5.23
N THR A 12 2.46 -2.38 -4.13
CA THR A 12 3.86 -1.97 -4.13
C THR A 12 4.79 -3.13 -3.79
N LEU A 13 4.76 -3.64 -2.56
CA LEU A 13 5.58 -4.79 -2.14
C LEU A 13 4.92 -6.13 -2.45
N PHE A 14 3.59 -6.19 -2.29
CA PHE A 14 2.80 -7.41 -2.44
C PHE A 14 1.82 -7.31 -3.60
N ASP A 15 1.61 -8.43 -4.29
CA ASP A 15 0.60 -8.58 -5.33
C ASP A 15 -0.75 -8.89 -4.67
N SER A 16 -1.40 -7.85 -4.18
CA SER A 16 -2.59 -7.95 -3.32
C SER A 16 -3.79 -7.16 -3.81
N MET A 17 -3.63 -6.25 -4.77
CA MET A 17 -4.71 -5.32 -5.14
C MET A 17 -5.98 -6.00 -5.63
N PHE A 18 -5.88 -7.17 -6.28
CA PHE A 18 -7.04 -7.90 -6.79
C PHE A 18 -8.01 -8.37 -5.69
N ILE A 19 -7.53 -8.58 -4.44
CA ILE A 19 -8.42 -8.99 -3.35
C ILE A 19 -9.34 -7.84 -2.93
N TRP A 20 -8.85 -6.62 -2.98
CA TRP A 20 -9.63 -5.42 -2.66
C TRP A 20 -10.72 -5.13 -3.69
N ASP A 21 -10.50 -5.50 -4.95
CA ASP A 21 -11.54 -5.42 -6.00
C ASP A 21 -12.77 -6.27 -5.66
N THR A 22 -12.61 -7.36 -4.94
CA THR A 22 -13.68 -8.31 -4.59
C THR A 22 -14.12 -8.27 -3.13
N ALA A 23 -13.38 -7.59 -2.25
CA ALA A 23 -13.61 -7.59 -0.81
C ALA A 23 -15.04 -7.20 -0.41
N GLY A 24 -15.61 -6.17 -1.05
CA GLY A 24 -16.99 -5.73 -0.80
C GLY A 24 -18.04 -6.76 -1.18
N GLU A 25 -17.83 -7.49 -2.29
CA GLU A 25 -18.72 -8.58 -2.69
C GLU A 25 -18.61 -9.78 -1.73
N MET A 26 -17.38 -10.16 -1.38
CA MET A 26 -17.13 -11.23 -0.42
C MET A 26 -17.80 -10.94 0.93
N TYR A 27 -17.66 -9.70 1.42
CA TYR A 27 -18.30 -9.27 2.65
C TYR A 27 -19.84 -9.37 2.58
N LEU A 28 -20.46 -8.82 1.53
CA LEU A 28 -21.92 -8.89 1.40
C LEU A 28 -22.42 -10.34 1.36
N ARG A 29 -21.77 -11.22 0.62
CA ARG A 29 -22.10 -12.66 0.58
C ARG A 29 -21.92 -13.32 1.95
N SER A 30 -20.89 -12.93 2.71
CA SER A 30 -20.64 -13.49 4.04
C SER A 30 -21.77 -13.17 5.05
N ILE A 31 -22.47 -12.05 4.86
CA ILE A 31 -23.63 -11.65 5.66
C ILE A 31 -24.98 -12.00 5.00
N GLY A 32 -24.97 -12.84 3.96
CA GLY A 32 -26.17 -13.34 3.29
C GLY A 32 -26.84 -12.36 2.33
N ILE A 33 -26.14 -11.34 1.88
CA ILE A 33 -26.65 -10.34 0.93
C ILE A 33 -25.99 -10.56 -0.43
N GLU A 34 -26.78 -10.74 -1.48
CA GLU A 34 -26.25 -10.85 -2.86
C GLU A 34 -25.86 -9.46 -3.39
N PRO A 35 -24.60 -9.27 -3.78
CA PRO A 35 -24.13 -8.01 -4.33
C PRO A 35 -24.75 -7.75 -5.73
N ARG A 36 -24.90 -6.47 -6.09
CA ARG A 36 -25.29 -6.07 -7.44
C ARG A 36 -24.11 -6.29 -8.39
N GLU A 37 -24.39 -6.57 -9.65
CA GLU A 37 -23.38 -6.82 -10.69
C GLU A 37 -22.38 -5.68 -10.90
N ASP A 38 -22.77 -4.44 -10.57
CA ASP A 38 -21.93 -3.25 -10.73
C ASP A 38 -21.14 -2.87 -9.47
N LEU A 39 -21.27 -3.63 -8.37
CA LEU A 39 -20.69 -3.26 -7.07
C LEU A 39 -19.18 -3.05 -7.13
N GLN A 40 -18.45 -3.99 -7.70
CA GLN A 40 -17.00 -3.90 -7.84
C GLN A 40 -16.58 -2.61 -8.56
N LYS A 41 -17.24 -2.28 -9.67
CA LYS A 41 -16.97 -1.06 -10.42
C LYS A 41 -17.25 0.21 -9.61
N VAL A 42 -18.31 0.18 -8.78
CA VAL A 42 -18.67 1.32 -7.93
C VAL A 42 -17.66 1.51 -6.81
N LEU A 43 -17.23 0.41 -6.15
CA LEU A 43 -16.31 0.48 -5.01
C LEU A 43 -14.86 0.78 -5.42
N LYS A 44 -14.48 0.49 -6.65
CA LYS A 44 -13.08 0.58 -7.14
C LYS A 44 -12.38 1.92 -6.84
N THR A 45 -13.13 3.02 -6.77
CA THR A 45 -12.58 4.37 -6.52
C THR A 45 -12.82 4.87 -5.10
N MET A 46 -13.40 4.04 -4.24
CA MET A 46 -13.77 4.40 -2.89
C MET A 46 -12.73 3.94 -1.87
N SER A 47 -12.49 4.75 -0.85
CA SER A 47 -11.76 4.30 0.34
C SER A 47 -12.59 3.25 1.09
N LEU A 48 -11.96 2.49 2.01
CA LEU A 48 -12.68 1.50 2.83
C LEU A 48 -13.85 2.15 3.59
N LEU A 49 -13.66 3.36 4.15
CA LEU A 49 -14.72 4.13 4.80
C LEU A 49 -15.87 4.48 3.86
N GLN A 50 -15.55 4.94 2.65
CA GLN A 50 -16.56 5.26 1.63
C GLN A 50 -17.30 4.00 1.17
N SER A 51 -16.59 2.89 0.98
CA SER A 51 -17.17 1.59 0.61
C SER A 51 -18.11 1.08 1.69
N ALA A 52 -17.72 1.13 2.96
CA ALA A 52 -18.55 0.74 4.08
C ALA A 52 -19.81 1.62 4.20
N THR A 53 -19.66 2.93 4.02
CA THR A 53 -20.79 3.88 4.00
C THR A 53 -21.75 3.55 2.86
N TYR A 54 -21.22 3.34 1.65
CA TYR A 54 -22.04 2.96 0.50
C TYR A 54 -22.79 1.65 0.73
N ILE A 55 -22.10 0.62 1.22
CA ILE A 55 -22.70 -0.69 1.54
C ILE A 55 -23.82 -0.51 2.55
N ARG A 56 -23.58 0.21 3.64
CA ARG A 56 -24.61 0.46 4.67
C ARG A 56 -25.86 1.08 4.09
N GLU A 57 -25.71 2.12 3.29
CA GLU A 57 -26.85 2.87 2.74
C GLU A 57 -27.58 2.13 1.63
N LYS A 58 -26.85 1.57 0.67
CA LYS A 58 -27.43 0.97 -0.55
C LYS A 58 -28.00 -0.43 -0.32
N TYR A 59 -27.40 -1.18 0.60
CA TYR A 59 -27.87 -2.52 0.95
C TYR A 59 -28.66 -2.54 2.27
N ARG A 60 -28.84 -1.38 2.90
CA ARG A 60 -29.59 -1.21 4.17
C ARG A 60 -29.07 -2.14 5.28
N VAL A 61 -27.76 -2.27 5.36
CA VAL A 61 -27.09 -3.04 6.41
C VAL A 61 -27.29 -2.31 7.74
N SER A 62 -27.77 -3.00 8.78
CA SER A 62 -28.07 -2.40 10.09
C SER A 62 -26.85 -2.19 10.97
N LEU A 63 -25.67 -2.71 10.56
CA LEU A 63 -24.41 -2.55 11.28
C LEU A 63 -23.86 -1.12 11.18
N THR A 64 -23.01 -0.74 12.13
CA THR A 64 -22.27 0.52 12.07
C THR A 64 -21.26 0.51 10.93
N ILE A 65 -20.77 1.67 10.53
CA ILE A 65 -19.73 1.77 9.49
C ILE A 65 -18.47 1.03 9.93
N GLU A 66 -18.07 1.15 11.20
CA GLU A 66 -16.92 0.47 11.78
C GLU A 66 -17.07 -1.06 11.71
N GLU A 67 -18.23 -1.59 12.11
CA GLU A 67 -18.50 -3.02 12.02
C GLU A 67 -18.47 -3.55 10.57
N ILE A 68 -18.88 -2.73 9.60
CA ILE A 68 -18.80 -3.08 8.19
C ILE A 68 -17.35 -3.06 7.71
N MET A 69 -16.56 -2.06 8.09
CA MET A 69 -15.12 -1.98 7.77
C MET A 69 -14.38 -3.20 8.34
N ASP A 70 -14.60 -3.53 9.60
CA ASP A 70 -14.05 -4.73 10.26
C ASP A 70 -14.50 -6.01 9.54
N GLY A 71 -15.75 -6.07 9.13
CA GLY A 71 -16.27 -7.20 8.36
C GLY A 71 -15.58 -7.37 7.01
N ILE A 72 -15.38 -6.28 6.27
CA ILE A 72 -14.63 -6.30 5.00
C ILE A 72 -13.18 -6.74 5.24
N ASN A 73 -12.50 -6.19 6.24
CA ASN A 73 -11.13 -6.57 6.58
C ASN A 73 -11.01 -8.07 6.92
N ARG A 74 -11.97 -8.61 7.69
CA ARG A 74 -12.00 -10.05 8.00
C ARG A 74 -12.20 -10.94 6.78
N THR A 75 -12.91 -10.49 5.76
CA THR A 75 -13.09 -11.30 4.54
C THR A 75 -11.80 -11.46 3.74
N VAL A 76 -10.84 -10.56 3.90
CA VAL A 76 -9.55 -10.63 3.23
C VAL A 76 -8.44 -11.18 4.12
N GLU A 77 -8.70 -11.41 5.39
CA GLU A 77 -7.72 -11.89 6.39
C GLU A 77 -7.01 -13.18 5.96
N ASP A 78 -7.79 -14.19 5.55
CA ASP A 78 -7.25 -15.48 5.10
C ASP A 78 -6.28 -15.33 3.93
N PHE A 79 -6.51 -14.35 3.05
CA PHE A 79 -5.62 -14.06 1.94
C PHE A 79 -4.26 -13.54 2.43
N TYR A 80 -4.24 -12.59 3.36
CA TYR A 80 -2.99 -12.08 3.94
C TYR A 80 -2.26 -13.12 4.78
N PHE A 81 -3.01 -13.91 5.56
CA PHE A 81 -2.43 -14.91 6.44
C PHE A 81 -1.85 -16.12 5.69
N HIS A 82 -2.47 -16.51 4.56
CA HIS A 82 -2.16 -17.80 3.96
C HIS A 82 -1.74 -17.75 2.49
N THR A 83 -2.06 -16.68 1.75
CA THR A 83 -1.98 -16.70 0.28
C THR A 83 -1.11 -15.61 -0.33
N VAL A 84 -1.26 -14.35 0.05
CA VAL A 84 -0.62 -13.20 -0.60
C VAL A 84 0.89 -13.38 -0.76
N GLN A 85 1.43 -13.03 -1.92
CA GLN A 85 2.86 -13.16 -2.22
C GLN A 85 3.48 -11.78 -2.48
N PRO A 86 4.76 -11.59 -2.14
CA PRO A 86 5.50 -10.43 -2.60
C PRO A 86 5.57 -10.42 -4.13
N LYS A 87 5.58 -9.23 -4.72
CA LYS A 87 5.83 -9.09 -6.16
C LYS A 87 7.18 -9.70 -6.51
N GLU A 88 7.30 -10.22 -7.73
CA GLU A 88 8.53 -10.86 -8.19
C GLU A 88 9.72 -9.89 -8.09
N GLY A 89 10.83 -10.37 -7.53
CA GLY A 89 12.06 -9.57 -7.37
C GLY A 89 12.12 -8.71 -6.11
N VAL A 90 10.99 -8.49 -5.39
CA VAL A 90 10.95 -7.61 -4.19
C VAL A 90 11.95 -8.05 -3.13
N VAL A 91 12.02 -9.34 -2.79
CA VAL A 91 12.93 -9.83 -1.73
C VAL A 91 14.38 -9.51 -2.08
N ALA A 92 14.82 -9.82 -3.31
CA ALA A 92 16.18 -9.53 -3.77
C ALA A 92 16.47 -8.01 -3.78
N PHE A 93 15.47 -7.19 -4.13
CA PHE A 93 15.61 -5.74 -4.09
C PHE A 93 15.78 -5.22 -2.65
N LEU A 94 14.99 -5.72 -1.69
CA LEU A 94 15.10 -5.35 -0.28
C LEU A 94 16.44 -5.81 0.32
N GLU A 95 16.95 -6.97 -0.07
CA GLU A 95 18.29 -7.43 0.30
C GLU A 95 19.39 -6.47 -0.19
N GLN A 96 19.29 -5.98 -1.42
CA GLN A 96 20.21 -4.98 -1.96
C GLN A 96 20.13 -3.65 -1.20
N MET A 97 18.91 -3.18 -0.89
CA MET A 97 18.70 -1.99 -0.05
C MET A 97 19.37 -2.14 1.32
N LYS A 98 19.12 -3.27 1.98
CA LYS A 98 19.70 -3.59 3.30
C LYS A 98 21.24 -3.67 3.25
N ALA A 99 21.81 -4.29 2.21
CA ALA A 99 23.25 -4.40 2.02
C ALA A 99 23.92 -3.03 1.83
N GLN A 100 23.20 -2.03 1.31
CA GLN A 100 23.66 -0.64 1.19
C GLN A 100 23.42 0.20 2.44
N GLY A 101 22.87 -0.39 3.50
CA GLY A 101 22.60 0.31 4.78
C GLY A 101 21.41 1.27 4.71
N ILE A 102 20.51 1.10 3.71
CA ILE A 102 19.31 1.91 3.59
C ILE A 102 18.29 1.39 4.61
N LYS A 103 17.82 2.29 5.47
CA LYS A 103 16.78 1.97 6.45
C LYS A 103 15.41 1.96 5.78
N MET A 104 14.57 1.00 6.11
CA MET A 104 13.28 0.78 5.46
C MET A 104 12.13 0.76 6.46
N CYS A 105 11.02 1.42 6.13
CA CYS A 105 9.74 1.35 6.84
C CYS A 105 8.61 1.05 5.85
N ILE A 106 7.51 0.55 6.38
CA ILE A 106 6.25 0.42 5.64
C ILE A 106 5.31 1.56 6.04
N ALA A 107 4.58 2.13 5.07
CA ALA A 107 3.50 3.08 5.26
C ALA A 107 2.29 2.63 4.43
N THR A 108 1.26 2.10 5.06
CA THR A 108 0.16 1.38 4.38
C THR A 108 -1.23 1.78 4.88
N ALA A 109 -2.25 1.57 4.05
CA ALA A 109 -3.65 1.66 4.46
C ALA A 109 -4.18 0.35 5.08
N THR A 110 -3.48 -0.76 4.88
CA THR A 110 -3.86 -2.08 5.41
C THR A 110 -3.52 -2.19 6.90
N ASP A 111 -4.36 -2.90 7.64
CA ASP A 111 -4.21 -3.07 9.07
C ASP A 111 -2.93 -3.82 9.44
N ARG A 112 -2.28 -3.37 10.52
CA ARG A 112 -0.98 -3.86 11.00
C ARG A 112 -0.90 -5.38 11.08
N TYR A 113 -1.88 -6.03 11.67
CA TYR A 113 -1.86 -7.48 11.90
C TYR A 113 -1.86 -8.31 10.60
N GLN A 114 -2.50 -7.80 9.54
CA GLN A 114 -2.49 -8.42 8.21
C GLN A 114 -1.11 -8.29 7.56
N VAL A 115 -0.52 -7.10 7.62
CA VAL A 115 0.84 -6.82 7.12
C VAL A 115 1.86 -7.70 7.83
N GLU A 116 1.83 -7.74 9.17
CA GLU A 116 2.73 -8.57 9.98
C GLU A 116 2.60 -10.06 9.65
N ALA A 117 1.38 -10.57 9.48
CA ALA A 117 1.14 -11.95 9.11
C ALA A 117 1.76 -12.30 7.75
N ALA A 118 1.57 -11.45 6.74
CA ALA A 118 2.13 -11.64 5.41
C ALA A 118 3.66 -11.56 5.42
N LEU A 119 4.24 -10.55 6.08
CA LEU A 119 5.69 -10.39 6.20
C LEU A 119 6.33 -11.59 6.90
N LYS A 120 5.74 -12.05 8.00
CA LYS A 120 6.22 -13.23 8.75
C LYS A 120 6.20 -14.49 7.90
N ARG A 121 5.11 -14.74 7.23
CA ARG A 121 4.97 -15.91 6.35
C ARG A 121 5.99 -15.90 5.22
N CYS A 122 6.30 -14.71 4.67
CA CYS A 122 7.27 -14.54 3.58
C CYS A 122 8.72 -14.31 4.06
N GLY A 123 8.99 -14.31 5.38
CA GLY A 123 10.33 -14.10 5.93
C GLY A 123 10.89 -12.71 5.73
N MET A 124 10.02 -11.70 5.59
CA MET A 124 10.40 -10.33 5.23
C MET A 124 10.44 -9.35 6.42
N GLU A 125 10.06 -9.76 7.62
CA GLU A 125 9.98 -8.89 8.81
C GLU A 125 11.30 -8.14 9.08
N SER A 126 12.43 -8.82 8.90
CA SER A 126 13.77 -8.27 9.21
C SER A 126 14.27 -7.18 8.27
N PHE A 127 13.53 -6.84 7.23
CA PHE A 127 13.87 -5.74 6.34
C PHE A 127 13.41 -4.39 6.88
N PHE A 128 12.33 -4.35 7.66
CA PHE A 128 11.66 -3.12 8.05
C PHE A 128 11.89 -2.77 9.51
N TYR A 129 12.17 -1.51 9.77
CA TYR A 129 12.35 -0.96 11.10
C TYR A 129 11.02 -0.75 11.83
N GLU A 130 9.96 -0.41 11.07
CA GLU A 130 8.62 -0.16 11.61
C GLU A 130 7.57 -0.26 10.48
N ILE A 131 6.33 -0.52 10.90
CA ILE A 131 5.13 -0.47 10.05
C ILE A 131 4.26 0.69 10.55
N PHE A 132 3.93 1.61 9.68
CA PHE A 132 2.96 2.68 9.94
C PHE A 132 1.69 2.37 9.16
N THR A 133 0.54 2.38 9.83
CA THR A 133 -0.75 2.21 9.18
C THR A 133 -1.57 3.50 9.23
N CYS A 134 -2.46 3.68 8.25
CA CYS A 134 -3.39 4.81 8.27
C CYS A 134 -4.25 4.81 9.54
N THR A 135 -4.60 3.62 10.04
CA THR A 135 -5.32 3.45 11.31
C THR A 135 -4.50 3.96 12.50
N ASP A 136 -3.22 3.60 12.60
CA ASP A 136 -2.34 4.05 13.69
C ASP A 136 -2.11 5.56 13.70
N VAL A 137 -2.03 6.18 12.52
CA VAL A 137 -1.76 7.63 12.43
C VAL A 137 -3.05 8.46 12.44
N GLY A 138 -4.21 7.85 12.21
CA GLY A 138 -5.52 8.50 12.20
C GLY A 138 -5.81 9.31 10.92
N HIS A 139 -5.02 9.13 9.86
CA HIS A 139 -5.12 9.87 8.60
C HIS A 139 -4.87 8.94 7.41
N GLY A 140 -5.56 9.18 6.29
CA GLY A 140 -5.30 8.51 5.02
C GLY A 140 -4.05 9.06 4.32
N LYS A 141 -3.68 8.45 3.19
CA LYS A 141 -2.54 8.89 2.35
C LYS A 141 -2.87 10.07 1.42
N ASP A 142 -4.04 10.64 1.54
CA ASP A 142 -4.40 11.96 1.01
C ASP A 142 -3.75 13.11 1.79
N GLU A 143 -3.24 12.81 3.01
CA GLU A 143 -2.40 13.68 3.81
C GLU A 143 -1.00 13.04 4.02
N PRO A 144 0.09 13.86 4.11
CA PRO A 144 1.46 13.33 4.16
C PRO A 144 1.89 12.79 5.53
N ILE A 145 1.01 12.78 6.52
CA ILE A 145 1.32 12.52 7.94
C ILE A 145 1.99 11.16 8.14
N ILE A 146 1.50 10.11 7.46
CA ILE A 146 2.07 8.77 7.56
C ILE A 146 3.53 8.73 7.07
N PHE A 147 3.83 9.41 5.96
CA PHE A 147 5.19 9.50 5.40
C PHE A 147 6.12 10.32 6.29
N GLN A 148 5.61 11.40 6.89
CA GLN A 148 6.37 12.24 7.83
C GLN A 148 6.73 11.46 9.10
N LYS A 149 5.80 10.68 9.67
CA LYS A 149 6.07 9.82 10.84
C LYS A 149 7.10 8.73 10.51
N ALA A 150 7.00 8.10 9.34
CA ALA A 150 7.99 7.12 8.89
C ALA A 150 9.38 7.76 8.71
N LEU A 151 9.46 8.95 8.12
CA LEU A 151 10.70 9.72 7.96
C LEU A 151 11.37 10.04 9.30
N GLU A 152 10.57 10.51 10.27
CA GLU A 152 11.04 10.81 11.63
C GLU A 152 11.62 9.57 12.29
N HIS A 153 10.93 8.44 12.22
CA HIS A 153 11.38 7.16 12.77
C HIS A 153 12.69 6.67 12.13
N LEU A 154 12.82 6.79 10.81
CA LEU A 154 14.06 6.44 10.11
C LEU A 154 15.25 7.33 10.49
N GLY A 155 14.99 8.54 11.01
CA GLY A 155 16.03 9.53 11.35
C GLY A 155 16.76 10.02 10.10
N THR A 156 16.06 10.15 8.98
CA THR A 156 16.60 10.58 7.69
C THR A 156 15.99 11.91 7.24
N THR A 157 16.27 12.37 6.04
CA THR A 157 15.69 13.59 5.48
C THR A 157 14.98 13.32 4.17
N LYS A 158 14.04 14.18 3.78
CA LYS A 158 13.33 14.03 2.48
C LYS A 158 14.29 13.97 1.30
N ALA A 159 15.43 14.69 1.36
CA ALA A 159 16.42 14.71 0.29
C ALA A 159 17.20 13.39 0.13
N ASN A 160 17.15 12.49 1.10
CA ASN A 160 17.82 11.18 1.05
C ASN A 160 16.90 10.01 1.41
N THR A 161 15.59 10.22 1.31
CA THR A 161 14.56 9.20 1.53
C THR A 161 13.61 9.16 0.33
N VAL A 162 13.35 7.97 -0.15
CA VAL A 162 12.38 7.73 -1.23
C VAL A 162 11.10 7.11 -0.69
N VAL A 163 9.96 7.43 -1.31
CA VAL A 163 8.67 6.80 -1.07
C VAL A 163 8.31 5.97 -2.29
N PHE A 164 8.07 4.68 -2.09
CA PHE A 164 7.60 3.75 -3.11
C PHE A 164 6.09 3.61 -3.02
N GLU A 165 5.41 3.87 -4.11
CA GLU A 165 3.94 3.87 -4.21
C GLU A 165 3.46 3.38 -5.58
N ASP A 166 2.38 2.60 -5.59
CA ASP A 166 1.65 2.22 -6.80
C ASP A 166 0.41 3.11 -7.03
N ALA A 167 -0.11 3.76 -5.97
CA ALA A 167 -1.31 4.59 -6.04
C ALA A 167 -0.98 6.05 -6.35
N TYR A 168 -1.55 6.58 -7.45
CA TYR A 168 -1.32 7.98 -7.89
C TYR A 168 -1.62 9.02 -6.81
N HIS A 169 -2.72 8.89 -6.07
CA HIS A 169 -3.09 9.87 -5.05
C HIS A 169 -2.06 9.95 -3.93
N ALA A 170 -1.55 8.81 -3.46
CA ALA A 170 -0.56 8.74 -2.39
C ALA A 170 0.83 9.23 -2.85
N ALA A 171 1.27 8.80 -4.03
CA ALA A 171 2.52 9.30 -4.63
C ALA A 171 2.47 10.82 -4.83
N LYS A 172 1.34 11.36 -5.31
CA LYS A 172 1.13 12.81 -5.46
C LYS A 172 1.21 13.55 -4.12
N THR A 173 0.63 12.99 -3.07
CA THR A 173 0.68 13.56 -1.71
C THR A 173 2.11 13.59 -1.18
N ALA A 174 2.83 12.49 -1.27
CA ALA A 174 4.24 12.41 -0.86
C ALA A 174 5.10 13.41 -1.65
N LYS A 175 4.90 13.50 -2.98
CA LYS A 175 5.61 14.44 -3.84
C LYS A 175 5.33 15.89 -3.49
N ALA A 176 4.06 16.24 -3.24
CA ALA A 176 3.66 17.60 -2.86
C ALA A 176 4.28 18.02 -1.52
N ASP A 177 4.50 17.07 -0.60
CA ASP A 177 5.20 17.31 0.67
C ASP A 177 6.74 17.30 0.53
N GLY A 178 7.26 17.15 -0.68
CA GLY A 178 8.69 17.26 -1.00
C GLY A 178 9.49 15.97 -0.82
N PHE A 179 8.85 14.82 -0.75
CA PHE A 179 9.55 13.53 -0.84
C PHE A 179 9.99 13.22 -2.27
N ILE A 180 11.06 12.46 -2.38
CA ILE A 180 11.46 11.79 -3.61
C ILE A 180 10.53 10.58 -3.77
N THR A 181 9.86 10.47 -4.92
CA THR A 181 8.86 9.44 -5.16
C THR A 181 9.31 8.45 -6.23
N VAL A 182 9.09 7.19 -5.98
CA VAL A 182 9.33 6.07 -6.90
C VAL A 182 8.00 5.39 -7.16
N ALA A 183 7.48 5.55 -8.36
CA ALA A 183 6.28 4.86 -8.78
C ALA A 183 6.57 3.38 -9.03
N VAL A 184 5.68 2.52 -8.56
CA VAL A 184 5.73 1.07 -8.82
C VAL A 184 4.53 0.70 -9.67
N PHE A 185 4.76 -0.06 -10.73
CA PHE A 185 3.68 -0.52 -11.58
C PHE A 185 2.75 -1.47 -10.83
N ASP A 186 1.45 -1.17 -10.90
CA ASP A 186 0.39 -2.12 -10.54
C ASP A 186 -0.75 -2.04 -11.55
N PHE A 187 -1.21 -3.20 -12.01
CA PHE A 187 -2.26 -3.28 -13.04
C PHE A 187 -3.60 -2.65 -12.61
N HIS A 188 -3.84 -2.56 -11.29
CA HIS A 188 -5.10 -2.06 -10.73
C HIS A 188 -5.15 -0.52 -10.63
N GLU A 189 -4.00 0.18 -10.70
CA GLU A 189 -3.99 1.65 -10.74
C GLU A 189 -4.42 2.15 -12.14
N SER A 190 -5.56 2.81 -12.19
CA SER A 190 -6.13 3.33 -13.44
C SER A 190 -5.42 4.57 -13.98
N LYS A 191 -4.63 5.26 -13.15
CA LYS A 191 -3.90 6.50 -13.46
C LYS A 191 -2.40 6.25 -13.59
N GLN A 192 -2.00 5.15 -14.22
CA GLN A 192 -0.59 4.79 -14.40
C GLN A 192 0.23 5.88 -15.09
N ALA A 193 -0.32 6.52 -16.12
CA ALA A 193 0.38 7.57 -16.85
C ALA A 193 0.63 8.81 -15.98
N GLU A 194 -0.36 9.19 -15.18
CA GLU A 194 -0.25 10.29 -14.22
C GLU A 194 0.71 9.94 -13.08
N LEU A 195 0.66 8.71 -12.55
CA LEU A 195 1.57 8.21 -11.53
C LEU A 195 3.03 8.26 -12.03
N HIS A 196 3.29 7.72 -13.22
CA HIS A 196 4.61 7.75 -13.84
C HIS A 196 5.11 9.20 -14.02
N SER A 197 4.26 10.09 -14.54
CA SER A 197 4.62 11.48 -14.81
C SER A 197 4.85 12.32 -13.53
N ALA A 198 4.19 11.97 -12.44
CA ALA A 198 4.28 12.68 -11.16
C ALA A 198 5.45 12.22 -10.29
N SER A 199 6.09 11.09 -10.62
CA SER A 199 7.14 10.49 -9.82
C SER A 199 8.54 10.79 -10.37
N ASP A 200 9.57 10.72 -9.51
CA ASP A 200 10.97 10.97 -9.88
C ASP A 200 11.60 9.76 -10.57
N CYS A 201 11.11 8.57 -10.25
CA CYS A 201 11.55 7.32 -10.85
C CYS A 201 10.35 6.38 -10.99
N PHE A 202 10.42 5.42 -11.91
CA PHE A 202 9.41 4.41 -12.13
C PHE A 202 10.03 3.01 -12.16
N ILE A 203 9.43 2.07 -11.46
CA ILE A 203 9.78 0.65 -11.45
C ILE A 203 8.62 -0.13 -12.07
N GLU A 204 8.84 -0.71 -13.23
CA GLU A 204 7.88 -1.60 -13.87
C GLU A 204 7.89 -2.98 -13.23
N SER A 205 9.07 -3.47 -12.86
CA SER A 205 9.27 -4.74 -12.16
C SER A 205 10.50 -4.68 -11.26
N PHE A 206 10.42 -5.25 -10.06
CA PHE A 206 11.58 -5.38 -9.17
C PHE A 206 12.63 -6.38 -9.66
N THR A 207 12.35 -7.11 -10.75
CA THR A 207 13.37 -7.92 -11.45
C THR A 207 14.28 -7.07 -12.36
N GLN A 208 13.92 -5.80 -12.62
CA GLN A 208 14.62 -4.88 -13.52
C GLN A 208 14.85 -3.53 -12.83
N THR A 209 15.74 -3.50 -11.84
CA THR A 209 15.96 -2.34 -10.98
C THR A 209 17.20 -1.52 -11.28
N GLU A 210 17.92 -1.80 -12.39
CA GLU A 210 19.15 -1.06 -12.78
C GLU A 210 18.90 0.44 -12.97
N HIS A 211 17.73 0.78 -13.52
CA HIS A 211 17.33 2.17 -13.71
C HIS A 211 17.18 2.90 -12.38
N PHE A 212 16.48 2.26 -11.42
CA PHE A 212 16.33 2.78 -10.07
C PHE A 212 17.71 2.99 -9.40
N TRP A 213 18.61 2.02 -9.47
CA TRP A 213 19.92 2.16 -8.84
C TRP A 213 20.77 3.29 -9.44
N LYS A 214 20.71 3.48 -10.77
CA LYS A 214 21.34 4.65 -11.40
C LYS A 214 20.78 5.97 -10.89
N PHE A 215 19.47 6.05 -10.74
CA PHE A 215 18.79 7.20 -10.14
C PHE A 215 19.21 7.40 -8.68
N ALA A 216 19.17 6.36 -7.85
CA ALA A 216 19.49 6.42 -6.42
C ALA A 216 20.95 6.80 -6.13
N TYR A 217 21.89 6.42 -7.00
CA TYR A 217 23.29 6.83 -6.87
C TYR A 217 23.51 8.30 -7.24
N GLY A 218 22.59 8.93 -7.93
CA GLY A 218 22.60 10.35 -8.26
C GLY A 218 22.05 11.26 -7.14
N LEU A 219 21.43 10.68 -6.13
CA LEU A 219 20.91 11.39 -4.94
C LEU A 219 22.03 11.59 -3.90
#